data_157032fcc6ce1041592c4365096fbcbd
#
_entry.id   157032fcc6ce1041592c4365096fbcbd
#
_cell.length_a   1.000
_cell.length_b   1.000
_cell.length_c   1.000
_cell.angle_alpha   90.00
_cell.angle_beta   90.00
_cell.angle_gamma   90.00
#
_symmetry.space_group_name_H-M   'P 1'
#
loop_
_entity.id
_entity.type
_entity.pdbx_description
1 polymer ?
#
loop_
_entity_poly.entity_id
_entity_poly.type
_entity_poly.pdbx_seq_one_letter_code
_entity_poly.pdbx_strand_id
1 'polypeptide(L)'
;MRPVDNLTGSRVLILNASYEPLHVCSVKRAVGLLMHEVADRVEDTDRVLRSPSSVFPVPSVIKLKRFVRGPIRQRVAFNRKNVFRRDDHHCQYCARHFSDLTLDHVLPRSRGGPTSWENVVACCKACNAKKRDRTPEEARMRLLRQPYAPRFIFSSAYGVMPDIDPIWEKYLPDQRKR
;
A
#
# COMPACT_ATOMS: atom_id res chain seq x y z
N MET A 1 -25.04 14.30 4.10
CA MET A 1 -24.34 13.32 4.96
C MET A 1 -25.13 12.02 4.97
N ARG A 2 -24.53 10.93 4.50
CA ARG A 2 -25.21 9.63 4.37
C ARG A 2 -25.06 8.82 5.67
N PRO A 3 -26.13 8.30 6.29
CA PRO A 3 -26.03 7.40 7.42
C PRO A 3 -25.37 6.08 6.97
N VAL A 4 -24.50 5.52 7.77
CA VAL A 4 -23.80 4.28 7.46
C VAL A 4 -24.32 3.20 8.40
N ASP A 5 -25.18 2.36 7.89
CA ASP A 5 -25.64 1.15 8.60
C ASP A 5 -24.59 0.03 8.57
N ASN A 6 -23.53 0.18 7.79
CA ASN A 6 -22.50 -0.84 7.65
C ASN A 6 -21.09 -0.23 7.60
N LEU A 7 -20.39 -0.24 8.74
CA LEU A 7 -18.98 0.18 8.89
C LEU A 7 -18.00 -0.90 8.40
N THR A 8 -18.52 -2.02 7.93
CA THR A 8 -17.71 -3.15 7.43
C THR A 8 -16.97 -2.70 6.17
N GLY A 9 -15.66 -2.51 6.28
CA GLY A 9 -14.79 -2.10 5.17
C GLY A 9 -14.19 -0.71 5.29
N SER A 10 -14.80 0.23 6.03
CA SER A 10 -14.19 1.55 6.22
C SER A 10 -12.94 1.47 7.09
N ARG A 11 -11.87 2.11 6.63
CA ARG A 11 -10.56 2.14 7.27
C ARG A 11 -10.19 3.55 7.67
N VAL A 12 -9.33 3.65 8.68
CA VAL A 12 -8.84 4.93 9.22
C VAL A 12 -7.33 4.88 9.27
N LEU A 13 -6.67 5.90 8.72
CA LEU A 13 -5.24 6.07 8.81
C LEU A 13 -4.86 6.59 10.19
N ILE A 14 -3.93 5.93 10.85
CA ILE A 14 -3.32 6.40 12.11
C ILE A 14 -1.97 7.01 11.78
N LEU A 15 -1.81 8.27 12.15
CA LEU A 15 -0.53 8.98 12.13
C LEU A 15 0.13 8.97 13.50
N ASN A 16 1.44 9.01 13.52
CA ASN A 16 2.22 9.29 14.71
C ASN A 16 2.06 10.77 15.13
N ALA A 17 2.50 11.13 16.32
CA ALA A 17 2.59 12.53 16.75
C ALA A 17 3.44 13.41 15.80
N SER A 18 4.39 12.81 15.07
CA SER A 18 5.19 13.44 14.01
C SER A 18 4.51 13.53 12.64
N TYR A 19 3.22 13.18 12.52
CA TYR A 19 2.46 13.06 11.27
C TYR A 19 2.96 11.97 10.31
N GLU A 20 3.87 11.11 10.74
CA GLU A 20 4.27 9.94 9.95
C GLU A 20 3.17 8.86 9.99
N PRO A 21 2.84 8.24 8.86
CA PRO A 21 1.86 7.16 8.82
C PRO A 21 2.39 5.95 9.60
N LEU A 22 1.59 5.46 10.56
CA LEU A 22 1.93 4.31 11.38
C LEU A 22 1.19 3.05 10.94
N HIS A 23 -0.12 3.18 10.79
CA HIS A 23 -0.99 2.01 10.68
C HIS A 23 -2.35 2.38 10.12
N VAL A 24 -3.09 1.38 9.65
CA VAL A 24 -4.50 1.52 9.27
C VAL A 24 -5.34 0.64 10.18
N CYS A 25 -6.44 1.16 10.70
CA CYS A 25 -7.32 0.41 11.58
C CYS A 25 -8.79 0.48 11.14
N SER A 26 -9.66 -0.25 11.81
CA SER A 26 -11.11 -0.12 11.65
C SER A 26 -11.63 1.16 12.27
N VAL A 27 -12.76 1.68 11.77
CA VAL A 27 -13.44 2.84 12.35
C VAL A 27 -13.74 2.62 13.83
N LYS A 28 -14.18 1.43 14.22
CA LYS A 28 -14.45 1.08 15.65
C LYS A 28 -13.22 1.32 16.53
N ARG A 29 -12.04 0.89 16.07
CA ARG A 29 -10.78 1.09 16.81
C ARG A 29 -10.39 2.56 16.85
N ALA A 30 -10.55 3.29 15.74
CA ALA A 30 -10.24 4.72 15.68
C ALA A 30 -11.13 5.53 16.64
N VAL A 31 -12.43 5.28 16.65
CA VAL A 31 -13.37 5.91 17.58
C VAL A 31 -12.98 5.62 19.02
N GLY A 32 -12.62 4.39 19.36
CA GLY A 32 -12.12 4.04 20.71
C GLY A 32 -10.89 4.87 21.09
N LEU A 33 -9.90 5.03 20.20
CA LEU A 33 -8.72 5.86 20.46
C LEU A 33 -9.04 7.33 20.68
N LEU A 34 -10.03 7.87 19.94
CA LEU A 34 -10.51 9.25 20.11
C LEU A 34 -11.25 9.42 21.45
N MET A 35 -12.13 8.49 21.81
CA MET A 35 -12.89 8.53 23.07
C MET A 35 -12.01 8.41 24.30
N HIS A 36 -10.91 7.64 24.22
CA HIS A 36 -9.91 7.53 25.28
C HIS A 36 -8.87 8.65 25.25
N GLU A 37 -9.05 9.67 24.41
CA GLU A 37 -8.14 10.81 24.26
C GLU A 37 -6.68 10.43 23.94
N VAL A 38 -6.46 9.25 23.37
CA VAL A 38 -5.14 8.77 22.95
C VAL A 38 -4.74 9.36 21.59
N ALA A 39 -5.72 9.76 20.78
CA ALA A 39 -5.53 10.35 19.46
C ALA A 39 -6.40 11.58 19.28
N ASP A 40 -5.97 12.44 18.37
CA ASP A 40 -6.72 13.58 17.86
C ASP A 40 -7.27 13.28 16.47
N ARG A 41 -8.40 13.86 16.15
CA ARG A 41 -9.00 13.82 14.83
C ARG A 41 -8.25 14.76 13.89
N VAL A 42 -7.95 14.31 12.68
CA VAL A 42 -7.22 15.11 11.68
C VAL A 42 -8.10 15.35 10.45
N GLU A 43 -8.70 14.28 9.90
CA GLU A 43 -9.59 14.35 8.74
C GLU A 43 -10.79 13.46 8.98
N ASP A 44 -11.94 13.92 8.51
CA ASP A 44 -13.18 13.18 8.53
C ASP A 44 -13.63 12.83 7.10
N THR A 45 -14.43 11.79 7.00
CA THR A 45 -15.17 11.49 5.77
C THR A 45 -16.50 12.29 5.77
N ASP A 46 -17.20 12.25 4.66
CA ASP A 46 -18.58 12.77 4.52
C ASP A 46 -19.65 11.91 5.23
N ARG A 47 -19.23 10.80 5.84
CA ARG A 47 -20.08 9.83 6.53
C ARG A 47 -20.24 10.16 8.00
N VAL A 48 -21.34 9.70 8.60
CA VAL A 48 -21.62 9.87 10.04
C VAL A 48 -21.97 8.56 10.71
N LEU A 49 -21.52 8.42 11.95
CA LEU A 49 -21.96 7.43 12.90
C LEU A 49 -23.11 8.02 13.72
N ARG A 50 -24.17 7.27 13.89
CA ARG A 50 -25.29 7.63 14.76
C ARG A 50 -25.31 6.71 15.96
N SER A 51 -25.42 7.29 17.13
CA SER A 51 -25.82 6.63 18.37
C SER A 51 -27.18 7.14 18.81
N PRO A 52 -27.86 6.54 19.77
CA PRO A 52 -29.16 7.02 20.25
C PRO A 52 -29.16 8.48 20.72
N SER A 53 -28.01 8.97 21.19
CA SER A 53 -27.88 10.32 21.79
C SER A 53 -26.93 11.25 21.00
N SER A 54 -26.24 10.78 19.98
CA SER A 54 -25.17 11.59 19.34
C SER A 54 -24.90 11.19 17.89
N VAL A 55 -24.40 12.16 17.11
CA VAL A 55 -23.96 11.97 15.74
C VAL A 55 -22.48 12.34 15.65
N PHE A 56 -21.65 11.41 15.19
CA PHE A 56 -20.21 11.61 15.05
C PHE A 56 -19.79 11.46 13.59
N PRO A 57 -18.97 12.37 13.04
CA PRO A 57 -18.35 12.14 11.74
C PRO A 57 -17.43 10.92 11.80
N VAL A 58 -17.43 10.14 10.73
CA VAL A 58 -16.51 8.99 10.61
C VAL A 58 -15.11 9.51 10.30
N PRO A 59 -14.13 9.29 11.18
CA PRO A 59 -12.78 9.74 10.92
C PRO A 59 -12.17 8.98 9.72
N SER A 60 -11.44 9.69 8.86
CA SER A 60 -10.59 9.14 7.81
C SER A 60 -9.14 9.06 8.29
N VAL A 61 -8.67 10.10 9.01
CA VAL A 61 -7.31 10.18 9.54
C VAL A 61 -7.35 10.62 10.99
N ILE A 62 -6.62 9.92 11.85
CA ILE A 62 -6.39 10.28 13.25
C ILE A 62 -4.88 10.33 13.53
N LYS A 63 -4.46 11.16 14.49
CA LYS A 63 -3.08 11.32 14.92
C LYS A 63 -2.94 10.98 16.40
N LEU A 64 -1.95 10.17 16.76
CA LEU A 64 -1.64 9.89 18.16
C LEU A 64 -1.11 11.15 18.86
N LYS A 65 -1.55 11.38 20.09
CA LYS A 65 -1.06 12.50 20.93
C LYS A 65 0.38 12.29 21.39
N ARG A 66 0.80 11.05 21.57
CA ARG A 66 2.16 10.70 21.98
C ARG A 66 2.90 10.02 20.82
N PHE A 67 4.19 10.33 20.74
CA PHE A 67 5.05 9.65 19.79
C PHE A 67 5.20 8.17 20.19
N VAL A 68 4.85 7.28 19.28
CA VAL A 68 5.09 5.84 19.41
C VAL A 68 6.25 5.51 18.50
N ARG A 69 7.29 4.90 19.06
CA ARG A 69 8.30 4.26 18.21
C ARG A 69 7.55 3.21 17.39
N GLY A 70 7.34 3.51 16.11
CA GLY A 70 6.81 2.54 15.18
C GLY A 70 7.65 1.26 15.24
N PRO A 71 7.10 0.11 14.86
CA PRO A 71 7.92 -1.07 14.68
C PRO A 71 9.10 -0.61 13.83
N ILE A 72 10.32 -0.79 14.37
CA ILE A 72 11.58 -0.53 13.66
C ILE A 72 11.33 -0.95 12.23
N ARG A 73 11.43 -0.02 11.29
CA ARG A 73 11.05 -0.15 9.87
C ARG A 73 11.26 -1.59 9.40
N GLN A 74 10.26 -2.42 9.59
CA GLN A 74 10.34 -3.80 9.14
C GLN A 74 10.49 -3.70 7.63
N ARG A 75 11.66 -4.09 7.16
CA ARG A 75 11.89 -4.20 5.71
C ARG A 75 10.73 -5.00 5.16
N VAL A 76 10.06 -4.44 4.18
CA VAL A 76 8.96 -5.16 3.54
C VAL A 76 9.48 -6.52 3.08
N ALA A 77 8.89 -7.59 3.58
CA ALA A 77 9.33 -8.93 3.22
C ALA A 77 9.21 -9.14 1.69
N PHE A 78 10.29 -9.60 1.08
CA PHE A 78 10.27 -9.96 -0.33
C PHE A 78 9.41 -11.21 -0.53
N ASN A 79 8.30 -11.05 -1.22
CA ASN A 79 7.43 -12.15 -1.65
C ASN A 79 6.61 -11.75 -2.88
N ARG A 80 6.03 -12.74 -3.56
CA ARG A 80 5.23 -12.55 -4.79
C ARG A 80 4.12 -11.51 -4.61
N LYS A 81 3.37 -11.61 -3.51
CA LYS A 81 2.26 -10.71 -3.21
C LYS A 81 2.73 -9.26 -3.08
N ASN A 82 3.84 -9.03 -2.42
CA ASN A 82 4.38 -7.71 -2.20
C ASN A 82 5.04 -7.12 -3.47
N VAL A 83 5.63 -7.94 -4.33
CA VAL A 83 6.10 -7.48 -5.65
C VAL A 83 4.93 -7.02 -6.51
N PHE A 84 3.84 -7.78 -6.56
CA PHE A 84 2.65 -7.36 -7.32
C PHE A 84 2.04 -6.07 -6.80
N ARG A 85 2.03 -5.86 -5.49
CA ARG A 85 1.57 -4.62 -4.87
C ARG A 85 2.48 -3.44 -5.17
N ARG A 86 3.80 -3.62 -5.10
CA ARG A 86 4.77 -2.57 -5.48
C ARG A 86 4.54 -2.11 -6.91
N ASP A 87 4.22 -3.03 -7.80
CA ASP A 87 4.03 -2.81 -9.22
C ASP A 87 2.56 -2.53 -9.58
N ASP A 88 1.71 -2.31 -8.56
CA ASP A 88 0.28 -1.97 -8.68
C ASP A 88 -0.48 -2.95 -9.60
N HIS A 89 -0.15 -4.26 -9.51
CA HIS A 89 -0.72 -5.30 -10.36
C HIS A 89 -0.61 -5.04 -11.87
N HIS A 90 0.38 -4.21 -12.30
CA HIS A 90 0.67 -3.95 -13.71
C HIS A 90 1.92 -4.69 -14.16
N CYS A 91 1.87 -5.19 -15.39
CA CYS A 91 3.06 -5.71 -16.04
C CYS A 91 4.08 -4.60 -16.28
N GLN A 92 5.31 -4.75 -15.79
CA GLN A 92 6.35 -3.72 -15.88
C GLN A 92 6.97 -3.59 -17.27
N TYR A 93 6.51 -4.37 -18.25
CA TYR A 93 6.93 -4.28 -19.66
C TYR A 93 5.85 -3.71 -20.58
N CYS A 94 4.58 -4.05 -20.40
CA CYS A 94 3.50 -3.57 -21.29
C CYS A 94 2.49 -2.66 -20.62
N ALA A 95 2.68 -2.32 -19.36
CA ALA A 95 1.82 -1.45 -18.54
C ALA A 95 0.38 -1.95 -18.32
N ARG A 96 -0.02 -3.09 -18.86
CA ARG A 96 -1.40 -3.59 -18.69
C ARG A 96 -1.59 -4.23 -17.33
N HIS A 97 -2.76 -4.03 -16.74
CA HIS A 97 -3.18 -4.69 -15.51
C HIS A 97 -3.60 -6.14 -15.79
N PHE A 98 -3.21 -7.06 -14.91
CA PHE A 98 -3.58 -8.47 -14.99
C PHE A 98 -3.84 -9.04 -13.59
N SER A 99 -4.81 -9.94 -13.49
CA SER A 99 -5.06 -10.72 -12.25
C SER A 99 -4.08 -11.88 -12.08
N ASP A 100 -3.50 -12.39 -13.16
CA ASP A 100 -2.65 -13.58 -13.21
C ASP A 100 -1.19 -13.28 -13.59
N LEU A 101 -0.60 -12.29 -12.94
CA LEU A 101 0.80 -11.93 -13.14
C LEU A 101 1.77 -13.03 -12.69
N THR A 102 2.94 -13.03 -13.29
CA THR A 102 4.12 -13.82 -12.90
C THR A 102 5.23 -12.91 -12.36
N LEU A 103 6.22 -13.50 -11.70
CA LEU A 103 7.47 -12.82 -11.38
C LEU A 103 8.47 -13.04 -12.51
N ASP A 104 9.15 -11.97 -12.90
CA ASP A 104 10.27 -12.02 -13.83
C ASP A 104 11.53 -11.43 -13.20
N HIS A 105 12.68 -12.08 -13.46
CA HIS A 105 13.99 -11.58 -13.07
C HIS A 105 14.53 -10.70 -14.20
N VAL A 106 14.73 -9.41 -13.95
CA VAL A 106 15.26 -8.46 -14.95
C VAL A 106 16.57 -8.97 -15.52
N LEU A 107 17.56 -9.25 -14.65
CA LEU A 107 18.72 -10.07 -14.98
C LEU A 107 18.34 -11.53 -14.72
N PRO A 108 18.37 -12.42 -15.74
CA PRO A 108 17.99 -13.82 -15.58
C PRO A 108 18.78 -14.57 -14.50
N ARG A 109 18.13 -15.51 -13.82
CA ARG A 109 18.78 -16.34 -12.79
C ARG A 109 19.95 -17.16 -13.35
N SER A 110 19.83 -17.68 -14.56
CA SER A 110 20.89 -18.40 -15.27
C SER A 110 22.15 -17.56 -15.49
N ARG A 111 22.02 -16.23 -15.43
CA ARG A 111 23.10 -15.26 -15.56
C ARG A 111 23.51 -14.62 -14.23
N GLY A 112 23.17 -15.27 -13.11
CA GLY A 112 23.51 -14.78 -11.77
C GLY A 112 22.57 -13.72 -11.20
N GLY A 113 21.41 -13.48 -11.83
CA GLY A 113 20.43 -12.51 -11.33
C GLY A 113 19.86 -12.91 -9.97
N PRO A 114 19.94 -12.05 -8.93
CA PRO A 114 19.46 -12.38 -7.60
C PRO A 114 17.93 -12.36 -7.54
N THR A 115 17.36 -13.16 -6.65
CA THR A 115 15.92 -13.06 -6.29
C THR A 115 15.77 -12.03 -5.19
N SER A 116 15.74 -10.76 -5.57
CA SER A 116 15.67 -9.61 -4.67
C SER A 116 14.72 -8.54 -5.18
N TRP A 117 14.46 -7.54 -4.33
CA TRP A 117 13.62 -6.40 -4.69
C TRP A 117 14.13 -5.61 -5.90
N GLU A 118 15.44 -5.55 -6.06
CA GLU A 118 16.13 -4.75 -7.08
C GLU A 118 16.25 -5.48 -8.43
N ASN A 119 15.85 -6.75 -8.49
CA ASN A 119 15.95 -7.55 -9.71
C ASN A 119 14.66 -8.25 -10.15
N VAL A 120 13.59 -8.20 -9.34
CA VAL A 120 12.34 -8.91 -9.66
C VAL A 120 11.20 -7.93 -9.89
N VAL A 121 10.42 -8.15 -10.95
CA VAL A 121 9.26 -7.33 -11.35
C VAL A 121 8.02 -8.18 -11.61
N ALA A 122 6.85 -7.54 -11.53
CA ALA A 122 5.59 -8.12 -11.99
C ALA A 122 5.54 -8.14 -13.52
N CYS A 123 5.20 -9.29 -14.09
CA CYS A 123 5.19 -9.49 -15.54
C CYS A 123 4.00 -10.35 -15.97
N CYS A 124 3.35 -10.02 -17.07
CA CYS A 124 2.34 -10.92 -17.66
C CYS A 124 3.00 -12.10 -18.38
N LYS A 125 2.28 -13.21 -18.51
CA LYS A 125 2.78 -14.44 -19.14
C LYS A 125 3.33 -14.20 -20.54
N ALA A 126 2.67 -13.37 -21.36
CA ALA A 126 3.10 -13.07 -22.73
C ALA A 126 4.45 -12.34 -22.77
N CYS A 127 4.62 -11.28 -21.93
CA CYS A 127 5.89 -10.56 -21.85
C CYS A 127 7.00 -11.45 -21.28
N ASN A 128 6.70 -12.28 -20.29
CA ASN A 128 7.65 -13.22 -19.72
C ASN A 128 8.12 -14.25 -20.76
N ALA A 129 7.19 -14.83 -21.53
CA ALA A 129 7.49 -15.74 -22.62
C ALA A 129 8.30 -15.08 -23.75
N LYS A 130 8.05 -13.79 -24.04
CA LYS A 130 8.84 -13.02 -25.02
C LYS A 130 10.26 -12.75 -24.53
N LYS A 131 10.43 -12.38 -23.26
CA LYS A 131 11.74 -12.07 -22.67
C LYS A 131 12.61 -13.30 -22.52
N ARG A 132 12.07 -14.41 -22.04
CA ARG A 132 12.82 -15.65 -21.77
C ARG A 132 14.05 -15.40 -20.89
N ASP A 133 15.15 -16.01 -21.25
CA ASP A 133 16.44 -15.96 -20.56
C ASP A 133 17.35 -14.83 -21.08
N ARG A 134 16.75 -13.68 -21.37
CA ARG A 134 17.43 -12.48 -21.89
C ARG A 134 17.21 -11.30 -20.97
N THR A 135 18.09 -10.31 -21.03
CA THR A 135 17.80 -9.01 -20.40
C THR A 135 16.70 -8.26 -21.17
N PRO A 136 16.06 -7.26 -20.59
CA PRO A 136 15.07 -6.45 -21.31
C PRO A 136 15.63 -5.86 -22.60
N GLU A 137 16.86 -5.37 -22.58
CA GLU A 137 17.56 -4.76 -23.72
C GLU A 137 17.75 -5.78 -24.84
N GLU A 138 18.26 -6.97 -24.53
CA GLU A 138 18.43 -8.06 -25.49
C GLU A 138 17.09 -8.56 -26.07
N ALA A 139 16.03 -8.51 -25.29
CA ALA A 139 14.68 -8.84 -25.73
C ALA A 139 13.98 -7.69 -26.49
N ARG A 140 14.64 -6.52 -26.65
CA ARG A 140 14.06 -5.28 -27.17
C ARG A 140 12.78 -4.90 -26.43
N MET A 141 12.83 -5.01 -25.10
CA MET A 141 11.74 -4.66 -24.21
C MET A 141 12.18 -3.51 -23.29
N ARG A 142 11.29 -2.58 -23.04
CA ARG A 142 11.55 -1.48 -22.12
C ARG A 142 10.94 -1.82 -20.75
N LEU A 143 11.72 -1.65 -19.70
CA LEU A 143 11.24 -1.69 -18.34
C LEU A 143 10.60 -0.34 -17.99
N LEU A 144 9.37 -0.32 -17.50
CA LEU A 144 8.66 0.91 -17.15
C LEU A 144 9.31 1.63 -15.99
N ARG A 145 9.79 0.86 -15.00
CA ARG A 145 10.45 1.37 -13.81
C ARG A 145 11.52 0.39 -13.37
N GLN A 146 12.66 0.91 -12.92
CA GLN A 146 13.67 0.07 -12.28
C GLN A 146 13.09 -0.54 -10.98
N PRO A 147 13.28 -1.85 -10.75
CA PRO A 147 12.81 -2.49 -9.54
C PRO A 147 13.56 -1.95 -8.31
N TYR A 148 12.84 -1.78 -7.22
CA TYR A 148 13.35 -1.19 -5.97
C TYR A 148 12.77 -1.88 -4.76
N ALA A 149 13.46 -1.80 -3.62
CA ALA A 149 12.93 -2.23 -2.34
C ALA A 149 11.97 -1.17 -1.78
N PRO A 150 10.67 -1.46 -1.63
CA PRO A 150 9.73 -0.51 -1.09
C PRO A 150 10.00 -0.28 0.40
N ARG A 151 9.98 0.97 0.82
CA ARG A 151 10.11 1.33 2.24
C ARG A 151 8.87 0.96 3.04
N PHE A 152 7.73 0.93 2.38
CA PHE A 152 6.42 0.74 2.98
C PHE A 152 5.44 0.14 1.96
N ILE A 153 4.62 -0.82 2.38
CA ILE A 153 3.48 -1.31 1.61
C ILE A 153 2.27 -1.30 2.54
N PHE A 154 1.30 -0.44 2.28
CA PHE A 154 0.11 -0.24 3.12
C PHE A 154 -0.71 -1.49 3.40
N SER A 155 -0.53 -2.53 2.64
CA SER A 155 -1.45 -3.66 2.68
C SER A 155 -0.95 -4.88 3.46
N SER A 156 0.18 -4.82 4.18
CA SER A 156 0.72 -6.03 4.83
C SER A 156 -0.12 -6.52 6.00
N ALA A 157 -0.87 -5.63 6.67
CA ALA A 157 -1.67 -5.99 7.83
C ALA A 157 -3.17 -6.23 7.53
N TYR A 158 -3.72 -5.71 6.43
CA TYR A 158 -5.17 -5.66 6.20
C TYR A 158 -5.64 -6.13 4.81
N GLY A 159 -4.81 -6.86 4.07
CA GLY A 159 -5.17 -7.32 2.72
C GLY A 159 -4.98 -6.23 1.64
N VAL A 160 -5.41 -6.54 0.44
CA VAL A 160 -5.43 -5.59 -0.69
C VAL A 160 -6.41 -4.49 -0.33
N MET A 161 -5.96 -3.24 -0.27
CA MET A 161 -6.83 -2.07 -0.27
C MET A 161 -6.94 -1.62 -1.73
N PRO A 162 -8.03 -1.99 -2.42
CA PRO A 162 -8.19 -1.62 -3.83
C PRO A 162 -8.33 -0.09 -3.99
N ASP A 163 -8.86 0.58 -2.95
CA ASP A 163 -9.10 2.02 -2.96
C ASP A 163 -8.44 2.66 -1.74
N ILE A 164 -7.32 3.33 -1.94
CA ILE A 164 -6.75 4.24 -0.95
C ILE A 164 -7.66 5.48 -0.93
N ASP A 165 -8.17 5.82 0.24
CA ASP A 165 -8.93 7.06 0.41
C ASP A 165 -8.07 8.24 -0.10
N PRO A 166 -8.52 9.03 -1.07
CA PRO A 166 -7.74 10.15 -1.61
C PRO A 166 -7.26 11.14 -0.54
N ILE A 167 -7.99 11.24 0.58
CA ILE A 167 -7.61 12.06 1.73
C ILE A 167 -6.25 11.64 2.31
N TRP A 168 -5.86 10.36 2.17
CA TRP A 168 -4.62 9.86 2.74
C TRP A 168 -3.38 10.17 1.90
N GLU A 169 -3.54 10.50 0.61
CA GLU A 169 -2.40 10.71 -0.30
C GLU A 169 -1.38 11.72 0.23
N LYS A 170 -1.85 12.79 0.87
CA LYS A 170 -0.99 13.84 1.44
C LYS A 170 -0.15 13.38 2.64
N TYR A 171 -0.53 12.29 3.28
CA TYR A 171 0.19 11.72 4.43
C TYR A 171 1.09 10.55 4.04
N LEU A 172 0.92 10.02 2.83
CA LEU A 172 1.67 8.88 2.36
C LEU A 172 3.00 9.33 1.76
N PRO A 173 4.11 8.65 2.07
CA PRO A 173 5.37 8.95 1.42
C PRO A 173 5.22 8.71 -0.09
N ASP A 174 5.65 9.70 -0.89
CA ASP A 174 5.68 9.57 -2.35
C ASP A 174 6.55 8.36 -2.73
N GLN A 175 5.90 7.31 -3.20
CA GLN A 175 6.57 6.10 -3.65
C GLN A 175 7.32 6.29 -4.98
N ARG A 176 7.17 7.47 -5.61
CA ARG A 176 7.76 7.80 -6.93
C ARG A 176 9.08 8.55 -6.83
N LYS A 177 9.40 9.13 -5.66
CA LYS A 177 10.65 9.90 -5.50
C LYS A 177 11.79 9.03 -5.00
N ARG A 178 12.63 8.67 -5.91
CA ARG A 178 14.07 8.53 -5.85
C ARG A 178 14.69 9.13 -7.08
#